data_686f9d3c1e031b00b2bb0fd2e8acb865
#
_entry.id   686f9d3c1e031b00b2bb0fd2e8acb865
#
_cell.length_a   1.000
_cell.length_b   1.000
_cell.length_c   1.000
_cell.angle_alpha   90.00
_cell.angle_beta   90.00
_cell.angle_gamma   90.00
#
_symmetry.space_group_name_H-M   'P 1'
#
loop_
_entity.id
_entity.type
_entity.pdbx_description
1 polymer ?
#
loop_
_entity_poly.entity_id
_entity_poly.type
_entity_poly.pdbx_seq_one_letter_code
_entity_poly.pdbx_strand_id
1 'polypeptide(L)'
;KEPMSHTPHELAEEFPSHVARMSELKQSDAHFAQLFDDYHVVNRTIHRAETNVEPMESLAETDLRKQRALLKDQIWGYLSA
;
A
#
# COMPACT_ATOMS: atom_id res chain seq x y z
N LYS A 1 -12.26 10.01 -17.24
CA LYS A 1 -12.39 9.64 -16.72
C LYS A 1 -12.21 9.22 -15.63
N GLU A 2 -12.38 9.45 -14.90
CA GLU A 2 -12.08 9.15 -13.87
C GLU A 2 -12.30 8.14 -13.34
N PRO A 3 -11.50 7.72 -12.98
CA PRO A 3 -11.72 6.42 -12.67
C PRO A 3 -12.55 6.26 -11.47
N MET A 4 -13.53 5.50 -11.65
CA MET A 4 -14.39 5.15 -10.59
C MET A 4 -13.73 4.25 -9.62
N SER A 5 -12.58 3.71 -9.99
CA SER A 5 -11.94 2.68 -9.22
C SER A 5 -10.72 3.19 -8.45
N HIS A 6 -10.71 4.46 -8.13
CA HIS A 6 -9.61 5.00 -7.33
C HIS A 6 -9.49 4.26 -6.00
N THR A 7 -8.32 3.73 -5.73
CA THR A 7 -8.02 3.04 -4.48
C THR A 7 -7.34 4.02 -3.53
N PRO A 8 -7.92 4.28 -2.36
CA PRO A 8 -7.28 5.21 -1.42
C PRO A 8 -6.03 4.61 -0.81
N HIS A 9 -5.22 5.44 -0.20
CA HIS A 9 -4.01 5.06 0.52
C HIS A 9 -2.94 4.43 -0.36
N GLU A 10 -2.95 4.72 -1.67
CA GLU A 10 -1.84 4.33 -2.52
C GLU A 10 -0.57 5.06 -2.05
N LEU A 11 0.58 4.42 -2.24
CA LEU A 11 1.82 5.00 -1.72
C LEU A 11 2.13 6.38 -2.30
N ALA A 12 1.73 6.64 -3.54
CA ALA A 12 1.90 7.96 -4.12
C ALA A 12 1.08 9.01 -3.39
N GLU A 13 -0.03 8.62 -2.79
CA GLU A 13 -0.86 9.52 -1.99
C GLU A 13 -0.33 9.70 -0.59
N GLU A 14 0.20 8.61 -0.02
CA GLU A 14 0.70 8.65 1.36
C GLU A 14 2.04 9.37 1.45
N PHE A 15 2.85 9.27 0.40
CA PHE A 15 4.17 9.88 0.35
C PHE A 15 4.35 10.66 -0.94
N PRO A 16 3.54 11.71 -1.17
CA PRO A 16 3.58 12.42 -2.46
C PRO A 16 4.93 13.07 -2.77
N SER A 17 5.70 13.42 -1.75
CA SER A 17 7.00 14.05 -1.94
C SER A 17 8.09 13.04 -2.26
N HIS A 18 7.79 11.74 -2.21
CA HIS A 18 8.78 10.69 -2.38
C HIS A 18 8.52 9.79 -3.57
N VAL A 19 7.66 10.22 -4.49
CA VAL A 19 7.30 9.37 -5.65
C VAL A 19 8.52 9.01 -6.48
N ALA A 20 9.37 9.97 -6.77
CA ALA A 20 10.58 9.72 -7.55
C ALA A 20 11.52 8.78 -6.81
N ARG A 21 11.67 8.99 -5.50
CA ARG A 21 12.53 8.14 -4.67
C ARG A 21 12.04 6.71 -4.66
N MET A 22 10.73 6.52 -4.53
CA MET A 22 10.13 5.19 -4.55
C MET A 22 10.39 4.49 -5.88
N SER A 23 10.28 5.23 -6.98
CA SER A 23 10.54 4.66 -8.29
C SER A 23 12.00 4.19 -8.42
N GLU A 24 12.93 4.99 -7.93
CA GLU A 24 14.34 4.61 -7.92
C GLU A 24 14.60 3.35 -7.10
N LEU A 25 14.00 3.30 -5.91
CA LEU A 25 14.20 2.17 -5.01
C LEU A 25 13.61 0.89 -5.57
N LYS A 26 12.49 0.98 -6.26
CA LYS A 26 11.89 -0.20 -6.89
C LYS A 26 12.83 -0.83 -7.91
N GLN A 27 13.65 -0.02 -8.56
CA GLN A 27 14.56 -0.51 -9.58
C GLN A 27 15.88 -0.99 -9.01
N SER A 28 16.29 -0.43 -7.87
CA SER A 28 17.63 -0.69 -7.34
C SER A 28 17.65 -1.57 -6.10
N ASP A 29 16.51 -1.81 -5.45
CA ASP A 29 16.45 -2.55 -4.21
C ASP A 29 15.30 -3.56 -4.26
N ALA A 30 15.66 -4.84 -4.38
CA ALA A 30 14.66 -5.91 -4.53
C ALA A 30 13.78 -6.02 -3.29
N HIS A 31 14.34 -5.77 -2.09
CA HIS A 31 13.54 -5.83 -0.87
C HIS A 31 12.50 -4.72 -0.84
N PHE A 32 12.89 -3.51 -1.24
CA PHE A 32 11.94 -2.41 -1.32
C PHE A 32 10.84 -2.71 -2.34
N ALA A 33 11.22 -3.25 -3.51
CA ALA A 33 10.24 -3.60 -4.54
C ALA A 33 9.21 -4.59 -3.99
N GLN A 34 9.66 -5.57 -3.18
CA GLN A 34 8.76 -6.53 -2.58
C GLN A 34 7.82 -5.87 -1.58
N LEU A 35 8.33 -4.98 -0.73
CA LEU A 35 7.50 -4.24 0.21
C LEU A 35 6.45 -3.40 -0.52
N PHE A 36 6.85 -2.78 -1.61
CA PHE A 36 5.97 -1.96 -2.42
C PHE A 36 4.82 -2.78 -2.99
N ASP A 37 5.15 -3.94 -3.56
CA ASP A 37 4.15 -4.83 -4.14
C ASP A 37 3.22 -5.40 -3.05
N ASP A 38 3.78 -5.80 -1.92
CA ASP A 38 2.99 -6.34 -0.80
C ASP A 38 2.01 -5.29 -0.29
N TYR A 39 2.47 -4.05 -0.18
CA TYR A 39 1.59 -2.97 0.25
C TYR A 39 0.39 -2.82 -0.70
N HIS A 40 0.65 -2.88 -1.99
CA HIS A 40 -0.42 -2.72 -2.98
C HIS A 40 -1.45 -3.86 -2.88
N VAL A 41 -0.97 -5.09 -2.72
CA VAL A 41 -1.87 -6.24 -2.58
C VAL A 41 -2.75 -6.09 -1.35
N VAL A 42 -2.13 -5.77 -0.21
CA VAL A 42 -2.88 -5.61 1.05
C VAL A 42 -3.86 -4.46 0.95
N ASN A 43 -3.40 -3.33 0.41
CA ASN A 43 -4.24 -2.13 0.31
C ASN A 43 -5.46 -2.37 -0.56
N ARG A 44 -5.27 -3.02 -1.70
CA ARG A 44 -6.38 -3.28 -2.62
C ARG A 44 -7.35 -4.31 -2.06
N THR A 45 -6.83 -5.29 -1.32
CA THR A 45 -7.69 -6.27 -0.66
C THR A 45 -8.60 -5.59 0.38
N ILE A 46 -8.02 -4.67 1.16
CA ILE A 46 -8.80 -3.90 2.13
C ILE A 46 -9.86 -3.07 1.41
N HIS A 47 -9.48 -2.42 0.34
CA HIS A 47 -10.41 -1.57 -0.40
C HIS A 47 -11.60 -2.38 -0.93
N ARG A 48 -11.35 -3.57 -1.49
CA ARG A 48 -12.43 -4.42 -1.97
C ARG A 48 -13.36 -4.83 -0.84
N ALA A 49 -12.81 -5.12 0.34
CA ALA A 49 -13.63 -5.46 1.50
C ALA A 49 -14.47 -4.27 1.95
N GLU A 50 -13.86 -3.08 1.99
CA GLU A 50 -14.55 -1.87 2.44
C GLU A 50 -15.67 -1.44 1.50
N THR A 51 -15.53 -1.75 0.21
CA THR A 51 -16.54 -1.40 -0.77
C THR A 51 -17.56 -2.52 -0.97
N ASN A 52 -17.44 -3.59 -0.19
CA ASN A 52 -18.36 -4.75 -0.26
C ASN A 52 -18.31 -5.51 -1.58
N VAL A 53 -17.24 -5.31 -2.34
CA VAL A 53 -17.03 -6.14 -3.54
C VAL A 53 -16.66 -7.56 -3.10
N GLU A 54 -15.83 -7.67 -2.07
CA GLU A 54 -15.46 -8.95 -1.47
C GLU A 54 -15.49 -8.81 0.04
N PRO A 55 -16.67 -8.92 0.66
CA PRO A 55 -16.79 -8.74 2.11
C PRO A 55 -15.95 -9.78 2.86
N MET A 56 -15.43 -9.39 4.01
CA MET A 56 -14.69 -10.32 4.86
C MET A 56 -15.02 -10.03 6.31
N GLU A 57 -14.65 -10.96 7.19
CA GLU A 57 -14.88 -10.80 8.61
C GLU A 57 -14.10 -9.62 9.16
N SER A 58 -14.66 -8.99 10.18
CA SER A 58 -14.03 -7.83 10.82
C SER A 58 -12.61 -8.11 11.30
N LEU A 59 -12.39 -9.30 11.89
CA LEU A 59 -11.06 -9.64 12.39
C LEU A 59 -10.04 -9.74 11.27
N ALA A 60 -10.43 -10.36 10.15
CA ALA A 60 -9.55 -10.48 9.00
C ALA A 60 -9.22 -9.11 8.42
N GLU A 61 -10.23 -8.24 8.35
CA GLU A 61 -10.03 -6.90 7.84
C GLU A 61 -9.13 -6.08 8.74
N THR A 62 -9.30 -6.23 10.07
CA THR A 62 -8.46 -5.55 11.04
C THR A 62 -7.00 -6.01 10.92
N ASP A 63 -6.78 -7.31 10.73
CA ASP A 63 -5.43 -7.83 10.53
C ASP A 63 -4.79 -7.25 9.29
N LEU A 64 -5.53 -7.14 8.20
CA LEU A 64 -5.00 -6.56 6.98
C LEU A 64 -4.63 -5.10 7.17
N ARG A 65 -5.41 -4.36 7.93
CA ARG A 65 -5.08 -2.97 8.22
C ARG A 65 -3.81 -2.84 9.04
N LYS A 66 -3.60 -3.76 9.99
CA LYS A 66 -2.36 -3.80 10.75
C LYS A 66 -1.16 -4.12 9.85
N GLN A 67 -1.35 -5.07 8.94
CA GLN A 67 -0.30 -5.39 7.97
C GLN A 67 0.03 -4.20 7.09
N ARG A 68 -1.00 -3.47 6.65
CA ARG A 68 -0.79 -2.28 5.83
C ARG A 68 0.03 -1.23 6.58
N ALA A 69 -0.30 -0.99 7.85
CA ALA A 69 0.41 -0.02 8.65
C ALA A 69 1.88 -0.42 8.84
N LEU A 70 2.12 -1.71 9.08
CA LEU A 70 3.47 -2.22 9.24
C LEU A 70 4.28 -2.07 7.97
N LEU A 71 3.69 -2.42 6.83
CA LEU A 71 4.35 -2.26 5.54
C LEU A 71 4.68 -0.80 5.25
N LYS A 72 3.75 0.09 5.58
CA LYS A 72 3.97 1.52 5.39
C LYS A 72 5.13 2.01 6.24
N ASP A 73 5.22 1.54 7.48
CA ASP A 73 6.33 1.91 8.36
C ASP A 73 7.66 1.43 7.81
N GLN A 74 7.70 0.21 7.28
CA GLN A 74 8.92 -0.34 6.69
C GLN A 74 9.33 0.46 5.45
N ILE A 75 8.36 0.82 4.63
CA ILE A 75 8.61 1.63 3.45
C ILE A 75 9.14 3.00 3.86
N TRP A 76 8.54 3.60 4.88
CA TRP A 76 8.99 4.90 5.38
C TRP A 76 10.45 4.83 5.86
N GLY A 77 10.84 3.70 6.44
CA GLY A 77 12.23 3.50 6.87
C GLY A 77 13.21 3.67 5.72
N TYR A 78 12.84 3.21 4.52
CA TYR A 78 13.66 3.42 3.33
C TYR A 78 13.67 4.87 2.88
N LEU A 79 12.51 5.51 2.92
CA LEU A 79 12.36 6.86 2.39
C LEU A 79 13.00 7.91 3.28
N SER A 80 13.01 7.67 4.58
CA SER A 80 13.52 8.63 5.56
C SER A 80 15.00 8.46 5.84
N ALA A 81 15.61 7.42 5.32
CA ALA A 81 17.03 7.13 5.58
C ALA A 81 17.97 8.07 4.85
#